data_e6a138f4feeeead6cc06bdd6c813cf91
#
_entry.id   e6a138f4feeeead6cc06bdd6c813cf91
#
_cell.length_a   1.000
_cell.length_b   1.000
_cell.length_c   1.000
_cell.angle_alpha   90.00
_cell.angle_beta   90.00
_cell.angle_gamma   90.00
#
_symmetry.space_group_name_H-M   'P 1'
#
loop_
_entity.id
_entity.type
_entity.pdbx_description
1 polymer ?
#
loop_
_entity_poly.entity_id
_entity_poly.type
_entity_poly.pdbx_seq_one_letter_code
_entity_poly.pdbx_strand_id
1 'polypeptide(L)'
;MTEELNETRRKQQALSERRMYHLTPAPPKLPPQEYIELYLAEKEGKYLLWYLHDREPMLNKLAQDACQRYGLAEHFSDIKQTAVCGILAALQKYDSFIGVPFAAFQKQYISDRTASRTTSARRRAVSSP
;
A
#
# COMPACT_ATOMS: atom_id res chain seq x y z
N MET A 1 0.21 0.70 38.90
CA MET A 1 0.23 2.04 38.30
C MET A 1 0.82 2.06 36.90
N THR A 2 1.95 1.39 36.65
CA THR A 2 2.57 1.30 35.32
C THR A 2 1.74 0.52 34.32
N GLU A 3 0.99 -0.49 34.78
CA GLU A 3 0.14 -1.30 33.89
C GLU A 3 -1.07 -0.51 33.37
N GLU A 4 -1.67 0.33 34.22
CA GLU A 4 -2.80 1.17 33.82
C GLU A 4 -2.40 2.22 32.78
N LEU A 5 -1.22 2.80 32.94
CA LEU A 5 -0.67 3.76 31.97
C LEU A 5 -0.36 3.10 30.64
N ASN A 6 0.16 1.87 30.66
CA ASN A 6 0.44 1.11 29.45
C ASN A 6 -0.83 0.70 28.73
N GLU A 7 -1.87 0.29 29.46
CA GLU A 7 -3.18 -0.01 28.89
C GLU A 7 -3.82 1.22 28.25
N THR A 8 -3.74 2.36 28.93
CA THR A 8 -4.26 3.62 28.39
C THR A 8 -3.52 4.01 27.12
N ARG A 9 -2.20 3.87 27.09
CA ARG A 9 -1.39 4.13 25.88
C ARG A 9 -1.75 3.19 24.75
N ARG A 10 -1.95 1.91 25.03
CA ARG A 10 -2.37 0.93 24.02
C ARG A 10 -3.74 1.26 23.44
N LYS A 11 -4.68 1.67 24.29
CA LYS A 11 -6.01 2.09 23.85
C LYS A 11 -5.95 3.35 23.02
N GLN A 12 -5.13 4.32 23.41
CA GLN A 12 -4.94 5.55 22.66
C GLN A 12 -4.26 5.29 21.32
N GLN A 13 -3.27 4.39 21.30
CA GLN A 13 -2.59 4.01 20.08
C GLN A 13 -3.54 3.24 19.13
N ALA A 14 -4.33 2.32 19.67
CA ALA A 14 -5.34 1.60 18.90
C ALA A 14 -6.41 2.54 18.33
N LEU A 15 -6.83 3.54 19.13
CA LEU A 15 -7.76 4.58 18.70
C LEU A 15 -7.13 5.47 17.63
N SER A 16 -5.84 5.80 17.79
CA SER A 16 -5.10 6.59 16.82
C SER A 16 -4.93 5.87 15.50
N GLU A 17 -4.62 4.57 15.55
CA GLU A 17 -4.56 3.73 14.36
C GLU A 17 -5.93 3.59 13.70
N ARG A 18 -6.98 3.39 14.49
CA ARG A 18 -8.36 3.41 13.98
C ARG A 18 -8.73 4.76 13.39
N ARG A 19 -8.23 5.86 13.97
CA ARG A 19 -8.46 7.19 13.43
C ARG A 19 -7.82 7.40 12.07
N MET A 20 -6.65 6.81 11.82
CA MET A 20 -6.04 6.87 10.49
C MET A 20 -6.92 6.21 9.43
N TYR A 21 -7.69 5.18 9.82
CA TYR A 21 -8.57 4.45 8.90
C TYR A 21 -10.04 4.89 9.02
N HIS A 22 -10.45 5.54 10.14
CA HIS A 22 -11.86 5.75 10.48
C HIS A 22 -12.26 7.18 10.85
N LEU A 23 -11.36 8.17 10.73
CA LEU A 23 -11.75 9.58 10.86
C LEU A 23 -12.69 10.01 9.74
N THR A 24 -12.81 9.18 8.74
CA THR A 24 -13.79 9.31 7.70
C THR A 24 -14.85 8.23 7.90
N PRO A 25 -16.12 8.51 7.59
CA PRO A 25 -17.14 7.46 7.62
C PRO A 25 -16.68 6.28 6.75
N ALA A 26 -17.23 5.10 7.03
CA ALA A 26 -16.91 3.91 6.26
C ALA A 26 -16.91 4.23 4.76
N PRO A 27 -15.90 3.79 3.99
CA PRO A 27 -15.83 4.15 2.60
C PRO A 27 -17.07 3.65 1.86
N PRO A 28 -17.72 4.49 1.04
CA PRO A 28 -18.76 4.00 0.17
C PRO A 28 -18.19 2.97 -0.77
N LYS A 29 -18.96 1.94 -1.11
CA LYS A 29 -18.52 0.95 -2.08
C LYS A 29 -18.53 1.56 -3.47
N LEU A 30 -17.38 2.12 -3.87
CA LEU A 30 -17.21 2.68 -5.20
C LEU A 30 -16.25 1.80 -5.99
N PRO A 31 -16.36 1.80 -7.33
CA PRO A 31 -15.32 1.20 -8.15
C PRO A 31 -13.96 1.85 -7.85
N PRO A 32 -12.86 1.08 -7.86
CA PRO A 32 -11.55 1.65 -7.49
C PRO A 32 -11.16 2.89 -8.28
N GLN A 33 -11.52 2.96 -9.55
CA GLN A 33 -11.23 4.11 -10.41
C GLN A 33 -11.84 5.40 -9.86
N GLU A 34 -13.03 5.33 -9.26
CA GLU A 34 -13.70 6.51 -8.72
C GLU A 34 -12.96 7.11 -7.54
N TYR A 35 -12.34 6.29 -6.68
CA TYR A 35 -11.50 6.81 -5.60
C TYR A 35 -10.33 7.63 -6.14
N ILE A 36 -9.72 7.16 -7.21
CA ILE A 36 -8.60 7.86 -7.85
C ILE A 36 -9.06 9.17 -8.47
N GLU A 37 -10.19 9.17 -9.17
CA GLU A 37 -10.75 10.37 -9.77
C GLU A 37 -11.11 11.42 -8.71
N LEU A 38 -11.71 10.99 -7.60
CA LEU A 38 -12.01 11.88 -6.48
C LEU A 38 -10.74 12.44 -5.85
N TYR A 39 -9.70 11.61 -5.70
CA TYR A 39 -8.43 12.08 -5.17
C TYR A 39 -7.79 13.13 -6.08
N LEU A 40 -7.80 12.89 -7.38
CA LEU A 40 -7.23 13.84 -8.34
C LEU A 40 -8.01 15.16 -8.38
N ALA A 41 -9.33 15.09 -8.22
CA ALA A 41 -10.19 16.28 -8.24
C ALA A 41 -10.11 17.09 -6.95
N GLU A 42 -10.16 16.43 -5.80
CA GLU A 42 -10.31 17.11 -4.50
C GLU A 42 -9.01 17.15 -3.70
N LYS A 43 -8.01 16.33 -4.04
CA LYS A 43 -6.71 16.26 -3.36
C LYS A 43 -6.80 15.93 -1.87
N GLU A 44 -7.86 15.21 -1.46
CA GLU A 44 -8.02 14.79 -0.08
C GLU A 44 -7.46 13.38 0.12
N GLY A 45 -6.62 13.22 1.14
CA GLY A 45 -5.94 11.95 1.45
C GLY A 45 -6.87 10.79 1.74
N LYS A 46 -8.10 11.07 2.20
CA LYS A 46 -9.08 10.01 2.50
C LYS A 46 -9.40 9.13 1.28
N TYR A 47 -9.46 9.70 0.10
CA TYR A 47 -9.74 8.95 -1.13
C TYR A 47 -8.60 8.01 -1.48
N LEU A 48 -7.37 8.45 -1.26
CA LEU A 48 -6.19 7.58 -1.46
C LEU A 48 -6.17 6.44 -0.44
N LEU A 49 -6.48 6.72 0.82
CA LEU A 49 -6.55 5.69 1.86
C LEU A 49 -7.63 4.66 1.54
N TRP A 50 -8.79 5.10 1.07
CA TRP A 50 -9.88 4.21 0.67
C TRP A 50 -9.47 3.33 -0.51
N TYR A 51 -8.75 3.91 -1.48
CA TYR A 51 -8.22 3.16 -2.62
C TYR A 51 -7.23 2.10 -2.16
N LEU A 52 -6.28 2.46 -1.30
CA LEU A 52 -5.28 1.52 -0.78
C LEU A 52 -5.94 0.41 0.03
N HIS A 53 -6.94 0.74 0.82
CA HIS A 53 -7.71 -0.26 1.57
C HIS A 53 -8.41 -1.24 0.64
N ASP A 54 -9.01 -0.74 -0.44
CA ASP A 54 -9.64 -1.59 -1.45
C ASP A 54 -8.63 -2.51 -2.14
N ARG A 55 -7.39 -2.05 -2.33
CA ARG A 55 -6.32 -2.82 -2.96
C ARG A 55 -5.53 -3.71 -2.00
N GLU A 56 -5.83 -3.67 -0.72
CA GLU A 56 -5.11 -4.46 0.30
C GLU A 56 -4.99 -5.95 -0.05
N PRO A 57 -6.07 -6.67 -0.44
CA PRO A 57 -5.94 -8.08 -0.80
C PRO A 57 -4.99 -8.31 -1.98
N MET A 58 -5.01 -7.44 -2.98
CA MET A 58 -4.11 -7.53 -4.13
C MET A 58 -2.65 -7.32 -3.71
N LEU A 59 -2.40 -6.32 -2.86
CA LEU A 59 -1.06 -6.03 -2.35
C LEU A 59 -0.51 -7.17 -1.50
N ASN A 60 -1.34 -7.75 -0.65
CA ASN A 60 -0.96 -8.90 0.17
C ASN A 60 -0.61 -10.10 -0.70
N LYS A 61 -1.41 -10.39 -1.71
CA LYS A 61 -1.17 -11.50 -2.62
C LYS A 61 0.11 -11.31 -3.41
N LEU A 62 0.34 -10.11 -3.91
CA LEU A 62 1.55 -9.78 -4.67
C LEU A 62 2.79 -9.97 -3.81
N ALA A 63 2.79 -9.46 -2.58
CA ALA A 63 3.91 -9.59 -1.66
C ALA A 63 4.12 -11.06 -1.26
N GLN A 64 3.04 -11.79 -1.02
CA GLN A 64 3.11 -13.21 -0.66
C GLN A 64 3.68 -14.05 -1.80
N ASP A 65 3.21 -13.82 -3.03
CA ASP A 65 3.70 -14.54 -4.20
C ASP A 65 5.19 -14.26 -4.45
N ALA A 66 5.62 -13.02 -4.30
CA ALA A 66 7.02 -12.64 -4.45
C ALA A 66 7.89 -13.31 -3.38
N CYS A 67 7.43 -13.33 -2.13
CA CYS A 67 8.16 -13.97 -1.04
C CYS A 67 8.28 -15.47 -1.24
N GLN A 68 7.22 -16.14 -1.70
CA GLN A 68 7.23 -17.57 -1.97
C GLN A 68 8.15 -17.92 -3.15
N ARG A 69 8.07 -17.13 -4.22
CA ARG A 69 8.84 -17.38 -5.44
C ARG A 69 10.36 -17.29 -5.19
N TYR A 70 10.78 -16.36 -4.33
CA TYR A 70 12.21 -16.09 -4.14
C TYR A 70 12.71 -16.48 -2.75
N GLY A 71 11.89 -17.11 -1.91
CA GLY A 71 12.29 -17.51 -0.56
C GLY A 71 12.57 -16.32 0.35
N LEU A 72 11.84 -15.22 0.22
CA LEU A 72 12.07 -13.97 0.93
C LEU A 72 10.97 -13.68 1.96
N ALA A 73 10.53 -14.69 2.72
CA ALA A 73 9.43 -14.54 3.69
C ALA A 73 9.67 -13.39 4.69
N GLU A 74 10.93 -13.14 5.04
CA GLU A 74 11.31 -12.08 5.98
C GLU A 74 11.10 -10.67 5.41
N HIS A 75 10.96 -10.56 4.09
CA HIS A 75 10.83 -9.29 3.39
C HIS A 75 9.40 -8.95 2.98
N PHE A 76 8.41 -9.67 3.53
CA PHE A 76 7.00 -9.46 3.15
C PHE A 76 6.56 -8.00 3.31
N SER A 77 6.81 -7.42 4.47
CA SER A 77 6.42 -6.02 4.74
C SER A 77 7.13 -5.04 3.83
N ASP A 78 8.42 -5.25 3.57
CA ASP A 78 9.20 -4.39 2.69
C ASP A 78 8.69 -4.45 1.26
N ILE A 79 8.37 -5.65 0.77
CA ILE A 79 7.86 -5.85 -0.60
C ILE A 79 6.48 -5.22 -0.72
N LYS A 80 5.61 -5.40 0.28
CA LYS A 80 4.28 -4.78 0.30
C LYS A 80 4.38 -3.26 0.27
N GLN A 81 5.25 -2.69 1.11
CA GLN A 81 5.49 -1.24 1.13
C GLN A 81 6.03 -0.72 -0.18
N THR A 82 6.93 -1.48 -0.80
CA THR A 82 7.48 -1.12 -2.11
C THR A 82 6.38 -1.07 -3.17
N ALA A 83 5.43 -2.01 -3.13
CA ALA A 83 4.27 -2.00 -4.02
C ALA A 83 3.40 -0.76 -3.80
N VAL A 84 3.17 -0.37 -2.55
CA VAL A 84 2.43 0.86 -2.22
C VAL A 84 3.18 2.09 -2.77
N CYS A 85 4.50 2.13 -2.63
CA CYS A 85 5.30 3.21 -3.21
C CYS A 85 5.17 3.26 -4.73
N GLY A 86 5.03 2.11 -5.38
CA GLY A 86 4.76 2.02 -6.81
C GLY A 86 3.42 2.68 -7.17
N ILE A 87 2.38 2.42 -6.39
CA ILE A 87 1.07 3.06 -6.57
C ILE A 87 1.19 4.59 -6.44
N LEU A 88 1.90 5.07 -5.41
CA LEU A 88 2.06 6.50 -5.19
C LEU A 88 2.85 7.17 -6.32
N ALA A 89 3.90 6.51 -6.83
CA ALA A 89 4.66 7.00 -7.96
C ALA A 89 3.81 7.06 -9.23
N ALA A 90 2.99 6.03 -9.47
CA ALA A 90 2.06 6.03 -10.60
C ALA A 90 1.06 7.18 -10.49
N LEU A 91 0.57 7.44 -9.28
CA LEU A 91 -0.43 8.49 -9.04
C LEU A 91 0.12 9.88 -9.36
N GLN A 92 1.42 10.11 -9.14
CA GLN A 92 2.06 11.38 -9.48
C GLN A 92 2.14 11.63 -10.99
N LYS A 93 2.13 10.56 -11.79
CA LYS A 93 2.22 10.65 -13.26
C LYS A 93 0.87 10.44 -13.95
N TYR A 94 -0.14 9.98 -13.21
CA TYR A 94 -1.43 9.64 -13.79
C TYR A 94 -2.26 10.89 -14.07
N ASP A 95 -2.90 10.85 -15.24
CA ASP A 95 -3.85 11.86 -15.67
C ASP A 95 -5.04 11.15 -16.28
N SER A 96 -6.25 11.57 -15.93
CA SER A 96 -7.48 10.98 -16.45
C SER A 96 -7.60 11.11 -17.97
N PHE A 97 -6.87 12.03 -18.58
CA PHE A 97 -6.84 12.19 -20.05
C PHE A 97 -6.01 11.13 -20.78
N ILE A 98 -5.24 10.32 -20.04
CA ILE A 98 -4.46 9.22 -20.64
C ILE A 98 -5.37 8.16 -21.26
N GLY A 99 -6.63 8.06 -20.79
CA GLY A 99 -7.60 7.14 -21.37
C GLY A 99 -7.45 5.68 -20.90
N VAL A 100 -6.56 5.43 -19.92
CA VAL A 100 -6.34 4.10 -19.35
C VAL A 100 -6.79 4.13 -17.89
N PRO A 101 -7.50 3.10 -17.38
CA PRO A 101 -7.82 3.04 -15.95
C PRO A 101 -6.57 3.01 -15.09
N PHE A 102 -6.63 3.63 -13.91
CA PHE A 102 -5.47 3.69 -13.02
C PHE A 102 -4.95 2.31 -12.64
N ALA A 103 -5.85 1.34 -12.45
CA ALA A 103 -5.46 -0.03 -12.12
C ALA A 103 -4.52 -0.65 -13.17
N ALA A 104 -4.74 -0.34 -14.43
CA ALA A 104 -3.85 -0.79 -15.51
C ALA A 104 -2.57 0.04 -15.55
N PHE A 105 -2.66 1.34 -15.33
CA PHE A 105 -1.53 2.26 -15.34
C PHE A 105 -0.53 1.96 -14.22
N GLN A 106 -1.02 1.64 -13.01
CA GLN A 106 -0.17 1.37 -11.86
C GLN A 106 0.66 0.10 -11.97
N LYS A 107 0.22 -0.88 -12.77
CA LYS A 107 0.88 -2.20 -12.87
C LYS A 107 2.37 -2.10 -13.18
N GLN A 108 2.73 -1.26 -14.13
CA GLN A 108 4.12 -1.08 -14.53
C GLN A 108 4.98 -0.55 -13.38
N TYR A 109 4.46 0.46 -12.68
CA TYR A 109 5.17 1.08 -11.56
C TYR A 109 5.35 0.11 -10.40
N ILE A 110 4.33 -0.67 -10.10
CA ILE A 110 4.40 -1.69 -9.04
C ILE A 110 5.39 -2.78 -9.43
N SER A 111 5.31 -3.30 -10.65
CA SER A 111 6.19 -4.37 -11.14
C SER A 111 7.64 -3.94 -11.14
N ASP A 112 7.95 -2.76 -11.63
CA ASP A 112 9.32 -2.25 -11.71
C ASP A 112 9.93 -2.10 -10.33
N ARG A 113 9.19 -1.53 -9.39
CA ARG A 113 9.70 -1.32 -8.02
C ARG A 113 9.84 -2.61 -7.24
N THR A 114 8.87 -3.52 -7.35
CA THR A 114 8.94 -4.81 -6.65
C THR A 114 10.02 -5.70 -7.23
N ALA A 115 10.22 -5.70 -8.55
CA ALA A 115 11.31 -6.44 -9.20
C ALA A 115 12.67 -5.93 -8.74
N SER A 116 12.86 -4.61 -8.68
CA SER A 116 14.09 -3.99 -8.19
C SER A 116 14.36 -4.35 -6.74
N ARG A 117 13.34 -4.28 -5.89
CA ARG A 117 13.48 -4.63 -4.46
C ARG A 117 13.80 -6.11 -4.27
N THR A 118 13.12 -6.99 -5.02
CA THR A 118 13.34 -8.43 -4.96
C THR A 118 14.76 -8.79 -5.40
N THR A 119 15.24 -8.17 -6.48
CA THR A 119 16.62 -8.37 -6.96
C THR A 119 17.63 -7.92 -5.91
N SER A 120 17.43 -6.78 -5.27
CA SER A 120 18.32 -6.29 -4.22
C SER A 120 18.35 -7.24 -3.03
N ALA A 121 17.20 -7.74 -2.59
CA ALA A 121 17.10 -8.69 -1.48
C ALA A 121 17.80 -10.02 -1.81
N ARG A 122 17.64 -10.52 -3.05
CA ARG A 122 18.30 -11.74 -3.52
C ARG A 122 19.82 -11.57 -3.56
N ARG A 123 20.31 -10.42 -4.02
CA ARG A 123 21.73 -10.12 -4.05
C ARG A 123 22.34 -10.12 -2.66
N ARG A 124 21.64 -9.56 -1.68
CA ARG A 124 22.11 -9.58 -0.28
C ARG A 124 22.16 -11.00 0.27
N ALA A 125 21.18 -11.83 -0.03
CA ALA A 125 21.15 -13.23 0.41
C ALA A 125 22.28 -14.05 -0.20
N VAL A 126 22.64 -13.80 -1.46
CA VAL A 126 23.71 -14.51 -2.17
C VAL A 126 25.10 -14.02 -1.74
N SER A 127 25.24 -12.75 -1.38
CA SER A 127 26.53 -12.16 -0.97
C SER A 127 26.84 -12.37 0.52
N SER A 128 25.96 -12.95 1.29
CA SER A 128 26.22 -13.36 2.66
C SER A 128 26.97 -14.69 2.66
N PRO A 129 28.20 -14.74 3.16
CA PRO A 129 28.90 -15.99 3.29
C PRO A 129 28.29 -16.91 4.35
#